data_882ea65db13272be3a7fcf4e55d415ad
#
_entry.id   882ea65db13272be3a7fcf4e55d415ad
#
_cell.length_a   1.000
_cell.length_b   1.000
_cell.length_c   1.000
_cell.angle_alpha   90.00
_cell.angle_beta   90.00
_cell.angle_gamma   90.00
#
_symmetry.space_group_name_H-M   'P 1'
#
loop_
_entity.id
_entity.type
_entity.pdbx_description
1 polymer ?
#
loop_
_entity_poly.entity_id
_entity_poly.type
_entity_poly.pdbx_seq_one_letter_code
_entity_poly.pdbx_strand_id
1 'polypeptide(L)'
;MNNKQLLIIFSLLLTGNNVSFAQTQAVNGKEAKTTFQTAEPWKPETDVRADATMVYGTLDKKGVSFEQRVQSWRDKGYQTQFMTGVAWGDYKDYFLGKWDGIDGHLKEGQRDRNGNEIAHGHLIPYIVPTESFIRYMQETQIKRVIDAGITSIYLEEPEFWMRGGYSEASSQNGRNIIISPGNLNMNLPRTPTFPIS
;
A
#
# COMPACT_ATOMS: atom_id res chain seq x y z
N MET A 1 26.87 -18.91 -1.66
CA MET A 1 26.09 -17.67 -1.71
C MET A 1 24.71 -18.03 -2.27
N ASN A 2 23.70 -18.12 -1.41
CA ASN A 2 22.35 -18.51 -1.82
C ASN A 2 21.57 -17.26 -2.27
N ASN A 3 21.30 -17.17 -3.57
CA ASN A 3 20.41 -16.16 -4.14
C ASN A 3 18.97 -16.47 -3.71
N LYS A 4 18.49 -15.79 -2.68
CA LYS A 4 17.05 -15.71 -2.39
C LYS A 4 16.45 -14.74 -3.39
N GLN A 5 15.75 -15.24 -4.38
CA GLN A 5 14.97 -14.40 -5.29
C GLN A 5 13.82 -13.77 -4.51
N LEU A 6 13.84 -12.45 -4.44
CA LEU A 6 12.77 -11.61 -3.88
C LEU A 6 11.72 -11.44 -4.98
N LEU A 7 10.57 -12.07 -4.85
CA LEU A 7 9.43 -11.85 -5.74
C LEU A 7 8.59 -10.69 -5.21
N ILE A 8 8.88 -9.48 -5.68
CA ILE A 8 8.02 -8.31 -5.48
C ILE A 8 7.00 -8.33 -6.61
N ILE A 9 5.76 -8.71 -6.31
CA ILE A 9 4.67 -8.62 -7.27
C ILE A 9 4.09 -7.21 -7.21
N PHE A 10 4.61 -6.31 -8.04
CA PHE A 10 3.88 -5.12 -8.46
C PHE A 10 2.86 -5.55 -9.51
N SER A 11 1.62 -5.83 -9.10
CA SER A 11 0.51 -5.94 -10.04
C SER A 11 0.15 -4.56 -10.57
N LEU A 12 0.84 -4.12 -11.61
CA LEU A 12 0.33 -3.08 -12.47
C LEU A 12 -0.82 -3.70 -13.27
N LEU A 13 -2.04 -3.32 -12.94
CA LEU A 13 -3.25 -3.71 -13.67
C LEU A 13 -3.18 -3.18 -15.11
N LEU A 14 -2.82 -4.04 -16.05
CA LEU A 14 -3.23 -3.90 -17.45
C LEU A 14 -3.26 -5.29 -18.11
N THR A 15 -4.45 -5.68 -18.47
CA THR A 15 -4.89 -6.78 -19.34
C THR A 15 -5.16 -8.14 -18.70
N GLY A 16 -6.45 -8.53 -18.72
CA GLY A 16 -6.93 -9.89 -18.97
C GLY A 16 -6.77 -10.90 -17.84
N ASN A 17 -7.83 -11.09 -17.07
CA ASN A 17 -8.21 -12.34 -16.39
C ASN A 17 -7.08 -13.26 -15.88
N ASN A 18 -6.33 -12.83 -14.88
CA ASN A 18 -5.72 -13.74 -13.92
C ASN A 18 -5.49 -12.96 -12.63
N VAL A 19 -6.43 -13.03 -11.70
CA VAL A 19 -6.19 -12.62 -10.31
C VAL A 19 -5.23 -13.66 -9.74
N SER A 20 -3.94 -13.36 -9.76
CA SER A 20 -2.96 -14.17 -9.06
C SER A 20 -3.09 -13.86 -7.57
N PHE A 21 -3.76 -14.74 -6.82
CA PHE A 21 -3.74 -14.69 -5.39
C PHE A 21 -2.29 -14.78 -4.91
N ALA A 22 -1.87 -13.86 -4.06
CA ALA A 22 -0.56 -13.92 -3.43
C ALA A 22 -0.41 -15.27 -2.73
N GLN A 23 0.54 -16.07 -3.19
CA GLN A 23 0.80 -17.38 -2.60
C GLN A 23 1.39 -17.16 -1.20
N THR A 24 0.65 -17.53 -0.17
CA THR A 24 1.11 -17.48 1.22
C THR A 24 2.32 -18.38 1.36
N GLN A 25 3.50 -17.82 1.64
CA GLN A 25 4.68 -18.66 1.87
C GLN A 25 4.54 -19.39 3.20
N ALA A 26 4.62 -20.71 3.15
CA ALA A 26 4.62 -21.55 4.33
C ALA A 26 5.88 -21.33 5.16
N VAL A 27 5.73 -20.96 6.43
CA VAL A 27 6.79 -21.07 7.42
C VAL A 27 6.77 -22.50 7.94
N ASN A 28 7.91 -23.18 7.92
CA ASN A 28 8.02 -24.61 8.25
C ASN A 28 7.19 -25.56 7.37
N GLY A 29 6.94 -25.17 6.11
CA GLY A 29 6.21 -26.03 5.16
C GLY A 29 4.71 -26.11 5.37
N LYS A 30 4.12 -25.37 6.33
CA LYS A 30 2.69 -25.36 6.61
C LYS A 30 2.04 -24.10 6.04
N GLU A 31 1.05 -24.26 5.19
CA GLU A 31 0.24 -23.17 4.68
C GLU A 31 -0.67 -22.60 5.77
N ALA A 32 -0.67 -21.26 5.93
CA ALA A 32 -1.59 -20.61 6.86
C ALA A 32 -3.02 -20.69 6.32
N LYS A 33 -3.93 -21.26 7.10
CA LYS A 33 -5.36 -21.37 6.75
C LYS A 33 -6.18 -20.23 7.30
N THR A 34 -5.72 -19.64 8.39
CA THR A 34 -6.38 -18.55 9.10
C THR A 34 -5.42 -17.41 9.35
N THR A 35 -5.87 -16.19 9.15
CA THR A 35 -5.10 -14.98 9.41
C THR A 35 -6.00 -13.88 9.96
N PHE A 36 -5.42 -12.95 10.69
CA PHE A 36 -6.09 -11.74 11.13
C PHE A 36 -5.14 -10.55 11.10
N GLN A 37 -5.69 -9.37 11.15
CA GLN A 37 -4.94 -8.12 11.14
C GLN A 37 -4.86 -7.50 12.52
N THR A 38 -3.69 -6.95 12.87
CA THR A 38 -3.50 -6.20 14.11
C THR A 38 -2.39 -5.17 13.98
N ALA A 39 -2.52 -4.05 14.68
CA ALA A 39 -1.45 -3.07 14.84
C ALA A 39 -0.73 -3.20 16.19
N GLU A 40 -1.20 -4.07 17.08
CA GLU A 40 -0.68 -4.22 18.45
C GLU A 40 0.31 -5.39 18.56
N PRO A 41 1.19 -5.41 19.56
CA PRO A 41 1.97 -6.59 19.88
C PRO A 41 1.07 -7.71 20.40
N TRP A 42 1.58 -8.94 20.40
CA TRP A 42 0.85 -10.06 20.99
C TRP A 42 0.56 -9.83 22.48
N LYS A 43 -0.66 -10.21 22.87
CA LYS A 43 -1.11 -10.29 24.26
C LYS A 43 -2.04 -11.49 24.44
N PRO A 44 -2.09 -12.11 25.64
CA PRO A 44 -2.98 -13.24 25.87
C PRO A 44 -4.45 -12.94 25.56
N GLU A 45 -4.90 -11.70 25.82
CA GLU A 45 -6.29 -11.27 25.64
C GLU A 45 -6.67 -11.13 24.16
N THR A 46 -5.67 -10.98 23.29
CA THR A 46 -5.87 -10.78 21.83
C THR A 46 -5.44 -12.01 21.03
N ASP A 47 -5.13 -13.11 21.69
CA ASP A 47 -4.72 -14.37 21.04
C ASP A 47 -5.93 -15.10 20.46
N VAL A 48 -6.13 -14.95 19.16
CA VAL A 48 -7.22 -15.60 18.41
C VAL A 48 -6.84 -16.99 17.89
N ARG A 49 -5.63 -17.46 18.17
CA ARG A 49 -5.12 -18.78 17.75
C ARG A 49 -5.18 -19.03 16.24
N ALA A 50 -4.96 -17.98 15.45
CA ALA A 50 -4.82 -18.11 14.01
C ALA A 50 -3.43 -18.63 13.61
N ASP A 51 -3.29 -19.10 12.38
CA ASP A 51 -1.99 -19.57 11.86
C ASP A 51 -1.04 -18.39 11.55
N ALA A 52 -1.60 -17.27 11.14
CA ALA A 52 -0.84 -16.09 10.76
C ALA A 52 -1.45 -14.80 11.31
N THR A 53 -0.62 -13.77 11.40
CA THR A 53 -1.05 -12.40 11.66
C THR A 53 -0.47 -11.43 10.65
N MET A 54 -1.30 -10.52 10.15
CA MET A 54 -0.88 -9.35 9.36
C MET A 54 -0.64 -8.18 10.31
N VAL A 55 0.63 -7.83 10.53
CA VAL A 55 0.99 -6.66 11.33
C VAL A 55 0.77 -5.40 10.47
N TYR A 56 -0.14 -4.53 10.91
CA TYR A 56 -0.52 -3.35 10.16
C TYR A 56 0.40 -2.17 10.44
N GLY A 57 0.93 -1.58 9.36
CA GLY A 57 1.76 -0.37 9.37
C GLY A 57 3.08 -0.52 10.13
N THR A 58 4.03 0.32 9.78
CA THR A 58 5.39 0.28 10.38
C THR A 58 5.59 1.26 11.53
N LEU A 59 4.63 2.17 11.78
CA LEU A 59 4.76 3.14 12.88
C LEU A 59 4.82 2.45 14.24
N ASP A 60 5.63 2.99 15.11
CA ASP A 60 5.70 2.53 16.51
C ASP A 60 4.36 2.77 17.21
N LYS A 61 3.93 1.82 18.01
CA LYS A 61 2.66 1.87 18.74
C LYS A 61 2.91 1.83 20.24
N LYS A 62 2.54 2.89 20.94
CA LYS A 62 2.67 2.99 22.41
C LYS A 62 4.09 2.65 22.92
N GLY A 63 5.11 3.10 22.20
CA GLY A 63 6.52 2.84 22.54
C GLY A 63 7.04 1.45 22.15
N VAL A 64 6.23 0.63 21.45
CA VAL A 64 6.66 -0.66 20.90
C VAL A 64 6.97 -0.49 19.42
N SER A 65 8.20 -0.83 19.01
CA SER A 65 8.62 -0.74 17.61
C SER A 65 7.91 -1.75 16.72
N PHE A 66 7.94 -1.51 15.40
CA PHE A 66 7.42 -2.46 14.44
C PHE A 66 8.06 -3.84 14.58
N GLU A 67 9.39 -3.89 14.71
CA GLU A 67 10.16 -5.13 14.85
C GLU A 67 9.79 -5.88 16.13
N GLN A 68 9.61 -5.16 17.23
CA GLN A 68 9.16 -5.76 18.50
C GLN A 68 7.74 -6.33 18.39
N ARG A 69 6.84 -5.65 17.68
CA ARG A 69 5.49 -6.16 17.41
C ARG A 69 5.54 -7.45 16.59
N VAL A 70 6.30 -7.46 15.51
CA VAL A 70 6.51 -8.66 14.68
C VAL A 70 7.09 -9.80 15.49
N GLN A 71 8.15 -9.54 16.28
CA GLN A 71 8.81 -10.57 17.07
C GLN A 71 7.89 -11.14 18.14
N SER A 72 7.07 -10.31 18.78
CA SER A 72 6.13 -10.78 19.82
C SER A 72 5.13 -11.83 19.30
N TRP A 73 4.70 -11.72 18.05
CA TRP A 73 3.84 -12.71 17.40
C TRP A 73 4.60 -13.95 16.98
N ARG A 74 5.83 -13.80 16.47
CA ARG A 74 6.70 -14.94 16.11
C ARG A 74 7.04 -15.82 17.31
N ASP A 75 7.30 -15.22 18.45
CA ASP A 75 7.61 -15.94 19.71
C ASP A 75 6.45 -16.83 20.19
N LYS A 76 5.24 -16.59 19.66
CA LYS A 76 4.04 -17.39 19.91
C LYS A 76 3.71 -18.36 18.79
N GLY A 77 4.59 -18.47 17.79
CA GLY A 77 4.44 -19.44 16.71
C GLY A 77 3.60 -18.96 15.54
N TYR A 78 3.20 -17.68 15.50
CA TYR A 78 2.48 -17.11 14.37
C TYR A 78 3.40 -16.90 13.16
N GLN A 79 2.90 -17.19 11.98
CA GLN A 79 3.48 -16.68 10.75
C GLN A 79 3.19 -15.17 10.67
N THR A 80 4.22 -14.36 10.43
CA THR A 80 4.03 -12.90 10.35
C THR A 80 3.98 -12.43 8.92
N GLN A 81 2.96 -11.67 8.61
CA GLN A 81 2.70 -11.00 7.35
C GLN A 81 2.61 -9.50 7.62
N PHE A 82 2.63 -8.69 6.60
CA PHE A 82 2.51 -7.23 6.72
C PHE A 82 1.38 -6.70 5.85
N MET A 83 0.70 -5.67 6.33
CA MET A 83 -0.31 -4.94 5.58
C MET A 83 -0.16 -3.44 5.80
N THR A 84 -0.39 -2.67 4.75
CA THR A 84 -0.46 -1.20 4.83
C THR A 84 -1.38 -0.65 3.76
N GLY A 85 -2.04 0.47 4.05
CA GLY A 85 -2.78 1.24 3.06
C GLY A 85 -1.85 1.85 2.02
N VAL A 86 -2.28 1.97 0.77
CA VAL A 86 -1.49 2.56 -0.32
C VAL A 86 -2.13 3.78 -0.94
N ALA A 87 -3.38 4.07 -0.63
CA ALA A 87 -4.05 5.29 -1.06
C ALA A 87 -4.26 6.27 0.09
N TRP A 88 -4.21 5.81 1.33
CA TRP A 88 -4.31 6.63 2.53
C TRP A 88 -3.55 6.01 3.70
N GLY A 89 -3.15 6.82 4.65
CA GLY A 89 -2.42 6.38 5.84
C GLY A 89 -1.81 7.55 6.61
N ASP A 90 -1.14 7.27 7.73
CA ASP A 90 -0.44 8.29 8.50
C ASP A 90 0.93 8.61 7.86
N TYR A 91 0.89 9.29 6.72
CA TYR A 91 2.07 9.70 5.94
C TYR A 91 2.43 11.17 6.17
N LYS A 92 2.29 11.66 7.40
CA LYS A 92 2.52 13.07 7.74
C LYS A 92 3.93 13.54 7.47
N ASP A 93 4.91 12.70 7.67
CA ASP A 93 6.31 12.96 7.35
C ASP A 93 6.54 13.20 5.86
N TYR A 94 5.84 12.44 5.01
CA TYR A 94 5.83 12.63 3.58
C TYR A 94 5.14 13.93 3.19
N PHE A 95 3.89 14.11 3.62
CA PHE A 95 3.09 15.29 3.26
C PHE A 95 3.73 16.60 3.70
N LEU A 96 4.44 16.58 4.83
CA LEU A 96 5.13 17.74 5.39
C LEU A 96 6.57 17.90 4.86
N GLY A 97 6.99 17.12 3.87
CA GLY A 97 8.33 17.19 3.29
C GLY A 97 9.46 16.78 4.24
N LYS A 98 9.16 16.10 5.34
CA LYS A 98 10.18 15.70 6.33
C LYS A 98 11.05 14.55 5.86
N TRP A 99 10.54 13.77 4.91
CA TRP A 99 11.26 12.62 4.38
C TRP A 99 12.39 13.02 3.43
N ASP A 100 12.13 13.95 2.52
CA ASP A 100 13.08 14.33 1.44
C ASP A 100 13.40 15.83 1.40
N GLY A 101 12.80 16.62 2.28
CA GLY A 101 12.98 18.07 2.33
C GLY A 101 12.20 18.85 1.27
N ILE A 102 11.28 18.19 0.55
CA ILE A 102 10.49 18.81 -0.53
C ILE A 102 9.11 19.19 0.01
N ASP A 103 8.84 20.49 0.11
CA ASP A 103 7.51 20.99 0.38
C ASP A 103 6.58 20.76 -0.81
N GLY A 104 5.35 20.34 -0.53
CA GLY A 104 4.32 20.31 -1.56
C GLY A 104 3.76 18.95 -1.91
N HIS A 105 4.15 17.89 -1.22
CA HIS A 105 3.54 16.54 -1.40
C HIS A 105 2.04 16.49 -1.11
N LEU A 106 1.49 17.45 -0.38
CA LEU A 106 0.02 17.62 -0.24
C LEU A 106 -0.67 17.84 -1.60
N LYS A 107 0.04 18.33 -2.61
CA LYS A 107 -0.49 18.50 -3.98
C LYS A 107 -0.70 17.16 -4.68
N GLU A 108 -0.10 16.10 -4.19
CA GLU A 108 -0.25 14.75 -4.71
C GLU A 108 -1.53 14.07 -4.22
N GLY A 109 -2.29 14.72 -3.33
CA GLY A 109 -3.61 14.27 -2.90
C GLY A 109 -4.61 14.22 -4.05
N GLN A 110 -5.58 13.31 -3.95
CA GLN A 110 -6.70 13.24 -4.90
C GLN A 110 -7.59 14.47 -4.73
N ARG A 111 -8.07 15.02 -5.85
CA ARG A 111 -8.98 16.18 -5.87
C ARG A 111 -10.17 15.92 -6.76
N ASP A 112 -11.31 16.50 -6.37
CA ASP A 112 -12.50 16.52 -7.19
C ASP A 112 -12.38 17.60 -8.30
N ARG A 113 -13.38 17.66 -9.18
CA ARG A 113 -13.43 18.61 -10.31
C ARG A 113 -13.46 20.09 -9.88
N ASN A 114 -13.81 20.39 -8.64
CA ASN A 114 -13.86 21.73 -8.08
C ASN A 114 -12.55 22.08 -7.35
N GLY A 115 -11.56 21.15 -7.34
CA GLY A 115 -10.30 21.32 -6.66
C GLY A 115 -10.34 20.97 -5.17
N ASN A 116 -11.47 20.48 -4.64
CA ASN A 116 -11.56 20.08 -3.25
C ASN A 116 -10.76 18.80 -3.02
N GLU A 117 -10.07 18.73 -1.89
CA GLU A 117 -9.35 17.53 -1.47
C GLU A 117 -10.33 16.39 -1.12
N ILE A 118 -9.98 15.19 -1.56
CA ILE A 118 -10.66 13.96 -1.17
C ILE A 118 -9.83 13.33 -0.06
N ALA A 119 -10.40 13.27 1.15
CA ALA A 119 -9.69 12.79 2.32
C ALA A 119 -10.45 11.65 3.01
N HIS A 120 -9.70 10.72 3.60
CA HIS A 120 -10.23 9.65 4.45
C HIS A 120 -10.69 10.20 5.80
N GLY A 121 -10.00 11.23 6.29
CA GLY A 121 -10.28 11.91 7.54
C GLY A 121 -9.53 13.24 7.63
N HIS A 122 -9.61 13.88 8.77
CA HIS A 122 -8.91 15.16 8.97
C HIS A 122 -7.41 15.01 8.76
N LEU A 123 -6.83 15.76 7.81
CA LEU A 123 -5.41 15.73 7.42
C LEU A 123 -4.90 14.37 6.93
N ILE A 124 -5.79 13.53 6.40
CA ILE A 124 -5.43 12.26 5.76
C ILE A 124 -5.98 12.28 4.33
N PRO A 125 -5.32 12.97 3.39
CA PRO A 125 -5.75 12.96 1.99
C PRO A 125 -5.57 11.57 1.38
N TYR A 126 -6.47 11.20 0.46
CA TYR A 126 -6.18 10.10 -0.46
C TYR A 126 -5.09 10.53 -1.43
N ILE A 127 -4.05 9.74 -1.56
CA ILE A 127 -2.89 10.08 -2.37
C ILE A 127 -2.98 9.49 -3.77
N VAL A 128 -2.39 10.19 -4.73
CA VAL A 128 -2.12 9.66 -6.06
C VAL A 128 -0.79 8.89 -5.99
N PRO A 129 -0.67 7.68 -6.57
CA PRO A 129 0.58 6.92 -6.57
C PRO A 129 1.59 7.53 -7.53
N THR A 130 2.16 8.67 -7.13
CA THR A 130 3.27 9.30 -7.83
C THR A 130 4.56 8.50 -7.65
N GLU A 131 5.53 8.70 -8.51
CA GLU A 131 6.86 8.08 -8.38
C GLU A 131 7.51 8.43 -7.03
N SER A 132 7.34 9.67 -6.58
CA SER A 132 7.80 10.15 -5.28
C SER A 132 7.19 9.35 -4.12
N PHE A 133 5.86 9.21 -4.12
CA PHE A 133 5.17 8.44 -3.07
C PHE A 133 5.51 6.96 -3.10
N ILE A 134 5.61 6.36 -4.29
CA ILE A 134 6.03 4.95 -4.43
C ILE A 134 7.43 4.76 -3.83
N ARG A 135 8.37 5.65 -4.12
CA ARG A 135 9.72 5.61 -3.55
C ARG A 135 9.70 5.77 -2.03
N TYR A 136 8.91 6.72 -1.51
CA TYR A 136 8.72 6.87 -0.07
C TYR A 136 8.25 5.56 0.57
N MET A 137 7.21 4.92 0.03
CA MET A 137 6.70 3.65 0.55
C MET A 137 7.75 2.54 0.50
N GLN A 138 8.53 2.47 -0.58
CA GLN A 138 9.60 1.47 -0.73
C GLN A 138 10.70 1.66 0.32
N GLU A 139 11.15 2.88 0.52
CA GLU A 139 12.29 3.19 1.39
C GLU A 139 11.92 3.17 2.89
N THR A 140 10.72 3.65 3.24
CA THR A 140 10.33 3.81 4.65
C THR A 140 9.55 2.63 5.21
N GLN A 141 8.75 1.94 4.39
CA GLN A 141 7.92 0.84 4.87
C GLN A 141 8.37 -0.51 4.33
N ILE A 142 8.40 -0.68 3.02
CA ILE A 142 8.64 -1.99 2.41
C ILE A 142 10.04 -2.52 2.75
N LYS A 143 11.05 -1.67 2.66
CA LYS A 143 12.41 -2.04 3.06
C LYS A 143 12.47 -2.50 4.51
N ARG A 144 11.88 -1.76 5.44
CA ARG A 144 11.84 -2.08 6.87
C ARG A 144 11.16 -3.43 7.13
N VAL A 145 10.07 -3.70 6.41
CA VAL A 145 9.32 -4.97 6.48
C VAL A 145 10.17 -6.15 6.02
N ILE A 146 10.88 -5.98 4.91
CA ILE A 146 11.79 -7.01 4.37
C ILE A 146 12.96 -7.25 5.33
N ASP A 147 13.56 -6.19 5.86
CA ASP A 147 14.65 -6.27 6.83
C ASP A 147 14.21 -6.97 8.13
N ALA A 148 12.92 -6.83 8.52
CA ALA A 148 12.32 -7.59 9.61
C ALA A 148 12.02 -9.05 9.26
N GLY A 149 12.38 -9.54 8.06
CA GLY A 149 12.22 -10.93 7.62
C GLY A 149 10.79 -11.32 7.25
N ILE A 150 9.93 -10.37 6.93
CA ILE A 150 8.59 -10.62 6.40
C ILE A 150 8.68 -10.74 4.88
N THR A 151 8.03 -11.76 4.32
CA THR A 151 8.03 -12.05 2.88
C THR A 151 6.66 -11.94 2.23
N SER A 152 5.60 -11.84 3.03
CA SER A 152 4.22 -11.66 2.55
C SER A 152 3.74 -10.26 2.88
N ILE A 153 3.54 -9.44 1.84
CA ILE A 153 3.16 -8.03 1.96
C ILE A 153 1.84 -7.82 1.24
N TYR A 154 0.87 -7.26 1.94
CA TYR A 154 -0.45 -6.91 1.44
C TYR A 154 -0.58 -5.39 1.34
N LEU A 155 -0.94 -4.92 0.16
CA LEU A 155 -1.22 -3.52 -0.12
C LEU A 155 -2.74 -3.34 -0.10
N GLU A 156 -3.21 -2.61 0.89
CA GLU A 156 -4.63 -2.43 1.15
C GLU A 156 -5.14 -1.15 0.49
N GLU A 157 -6.38 -1.19 0.06
CA GLU A 157 -7.16 -0.04 -0.37
C GLU A 157 -6.44 0.86 -1.40
N PRO A 158 -6.14 0.35 -2.61
CA PRO A 158 -5.68 1.18 -3.71
C PRO A 158 -6.85 2.01 -4.27
N GLU A 159 -7.41 2.90 -3.45
CA GLU A 159 -8.67 3.59 -3.74
C GLU A 159 -8.47 4.81 -4.63
N PHE A 160 -9.17 4.80 -5.77
CA PHE A 160 -9.39 5.99 -6.59
C PHE A 160 -10.88 6.30 -6.62
N TRP A 161 -11.24 7.41 -6.02
CA TRP A 161 -12.62 7.85 -5.97
C TRP A 161 -13.12 8.24 -7.37
N MET A 162 -14.34 7.82 -7.72
CA MET A 162 -14.99 8.13 -9.00
C MET A 162 -15.03 9.63 -9.29
N ARG A 163 -15.11 10.47 -8.24
CA ARG A 163 -15.06 11.94 -8.31
C ARG A 163 -13.64 12.51 -8.31
N GLY A 164 -12.61 11.68 -8.19
CA GLY A 164 -11.19 12.05 -8.17
C GLY A 164 -10.62 12.25 -9.58
N GLY A 165 -9.29 12.35 -9.65
CA GLY A 165 -8.57 12.42 -10.94
C GLY A 165 -8.30 13.83 -11.45
N TYR A 166 -8.69 14.87 -10.72
CA TYR A 166 -8.55 16.27 -11.14
C TYR A 166 -7.35 16.99 -10.51
N SER A 167 -6.55 16.31 -9.70
CA SER A 167 -5.28 16.88 -9.22
C SER A 167 -4.25 16.96 -10.34
N GLU A 168 -3.28 17.85 -10.18
CA GLU A 168 -2.15 17.95 -11.12
C GLU A 168 -1.38 16.62 -11.19
N ALA A 169 -1.14 15.97 -10.06
CA ALA A 169 -0.50 14.66 -9.98
C ALA A 169 -1.27 13.60 -10.77
N SER A 170 -2.60 13.54 -10.66
CA SER A 170 -3.44 12.63 -11.46
C SER A 170 -3.30 12.90 -12.96
N SER A 171 -3.28 14.17 -13.36
CA SER A 171 -3.14 14.58 -14.76
C SER A 171 -1.75 14.24 -15.32
N GLN A 172 -0.70 14.37 -14.51
CA GLN A 172 0.67 14.01 -14.90
C GLN A 172 0.82 12.49 -15.04
N ASN A 173 0.29 11.71 -14.09
CA ASN A 173 0.31 10.25 -14.18
C ASN A 173 -0.44 9.76 -15.44
N GLY A 174 -1.61 10.33 -15.73
CA GLY A 174 -2.36 10.01 -16.94
C GLY A 174 -1.57 10.29 -18.22
N ARG A 175 -0.88 11.42 -18.30
CA ARG A 175 -0.01 11.75 -19.46
C ARG A 175 1.14 10.76 -19.59
N ASN A 176 1.81 10.39 -18.50
CA ASN A 176 2.92 9.46 -18.52
C ASN A 176 2.52 8.06 -19.01
N ILE A 177 1.32 7.60 -18.64
CA ILE A 177 0.78 6.32 -19.11
C ILE A 177 0.48 6.37 -20.62
N ILE A 178 -0.06 7.48 -21.12
CA ILE A 178 -0.42 7.63 -22.55
C ILE A 178 0.83 7.76 -23.44
N ILE A 179 1.88 8.38 -22.95
CA ILE A 179 3.11 8.65 -23.73
C ILE A 179 4.08 7.45 -23.70
N SER A 180 3.88 6.48 -22.80
CA SER A 180 4.76 5.30 -22.72
C SER A 180 4.65 4.45 -23.99
N PRO A 181 5.74 4.19 -24.72
CA PRO A 181 5.72 3.51 -26.03
C PRO A 181 5.13 2.10 -26.05
N GLY A 182 4.93 1.48 -24.88
CA GLY A 182 4.33 0.15 -24.77
C GLY A 182 2.79 0.13 -24.71
N ASN A 183 2.14 1.28 -24.60
CA ASN A 183 0.68 1.37 -24.35
C ASN A 183 -0.15 1.81 -25.58
N LEU A 184 0.41 1.78 -26.77
CA LEU A 184 -0.28 2.23 -28.00
C LEU A 184 -1.48 1.37 -28.43
N ASN A 185 -1.87 0.33 -27.67
CA ASN A 185 -3.00 -0.54 -28.00
C ASN A 185 -4.16 -0.52 -26.97
N MET A 186 -4.21 0.46 -26.09
CA MET A 186 -5.41 0.62 -25.27
C MET A 186 -6.47 1.41 -26.03
N ASN A 187 -7.42 0.71 -26.65
CA ASN A 187 -8.72 1.26 -27.00
C ASN A 187 -9.42 1.68 -25.71
N LEU A 188 -9.16 2.90 -25.23
CA LEU A 188 -9.96 3.48 -24.16
C LEU A 188 -11.41 3.54 -24.65
N PRO A 189 -12.38 2.95 -23.94
CA PRO A 189 -13.78 3.13 -24.29
C PRO A 189 -14.07 4.63 -24.25
N ARG A 190 -14.62 5.15 -25.34
CA ARG A 190 -15.08 6.55 -25.41
C ARG A 190 -16.03 6.77 -24.23
N THR A 191 -15.75 7.75 -23.43
CA THR A 191 -16.62 8.21 -22.33
C THR A 191 -18.06 8.29 -22.86
N PRO A 192 -19.04 7.61 -22.25
CA PRO A 192 -20.43 7.78 -22.66
C PRO A 192 -20.81 9.25 -22.42
N THR A 193 -21.18 9.95 -23.46
CA THR A 193 -21.83 11.26 -23.35
C THR A 193 -23.25 10.99 -22.87
N PHE A 194 -23.50 11.21 -21.57
CA PHE A 194 -24.86 11.21 -21.05
C PHE A 194 -25.54 12.50 -21.51
N PRO A 195 -26.72 12.44 -22.14
CA PRO A 195 -27.48 13.63 -22.45
C PRO A 195 -27.88 14.32 -21.16
N ILE A 196 -27.57 15.60 -21.06
CA ILE A 196 -28.04 16.49 -20.00
C ILE A 196 -29.52 16.76 -20.30
N SER A 197 -30.43 16.21 -19.50
CA SER A 197 -31.83 16.58 -19.45
C SER A 197 -32.07 17.62 -18.38
#